data_6806fd4dfc49404f4d8574253684a89d
#
_entry.id   6806fd4dfc49404f4d8574253684a89d
#
_cell.length_a   1.000
_cell.length_b   1.000
_cell.length_c   1.000
_cell.angle_alpha   90.00
_cell.angle_beta   90.00
_cell.angle_gamma   90.00
#
_symmetry.space_group_name_H-M   'P 1'
#
loop_
_entity.id
_entity.type
_entity.pdbx_description
1 polymer ?
#
loop_
_entity_poly.entity_id
_entity_poly.type
_entity_poly.pdbx_seq_one_letter_code
_entity_poly.pdbx_strand_id
1 'polypeptide(L)'
;MKFRAYMTTVHDAEVAENSEHYDAVIVGAGAAGIGVAIALQHSGVENYLIVDRETIGSSFQSWPAETRFITPSFPSNSIGMLDLNSIGVGISPAFSMRIEHPTGQDFADHLQSLSDYFELPIREKTDVLSIEKHGEFFHLEIEGGKIFAENVIWAGGEYQYPSLGGFQGSDX
;
A
#
# COMPACT_ATOMS: atom_id res chain seq x y z
N MET A 1 18.06 -23.76 -6.94
CA MET A 1 18.60 -22.94 -8.05
C MET A 1 19.78 -22.15 -7.51
N LYS A 2 20.97 -22.21 -8.13
CA LYS A 2 22.19 -21.64 -7.53
C LYS A 2 22.24 -20.12 -7.79
N PHE A 3 22.21 -19.32 -6.73
CA PHE A 3 22.50 -17.88 -6.80
C PHE A 3 23.94 -17.67 -7.29
N ARG A 4 24.08 -17.01 -8.41
CA ARG A 4 25.38 -16.58 -8.90
C ARG A 4 25.56 -15.10 -8.51
N ALA A 5 26.23 -14.89 -7.41
CA ALA A 5 26.51 -13.55 -6.92
C ALA A 5 27.51 -12.83 -7.84
N TYR A 6 27.11 -11.72 -8.41
CA TYR A 6 28.02 -10.74 -9.00
C TYR A 6 28.24 -9.63 -7.97
N MET A 7 29.23 -9.83 -7.12
CA MET A 7 29.66 -8.77 -6.19
C MET A 7 30.98 -8.20 -6.71
N THR A 8 31.01 -6.90 -6.91
CA THR A 8 32.14 -6.26 -7.59
C THR A 8 33.03 -5.41 -6.68
N THR A 9 32.69 -5.12 -5.43
CA THR A 9 33.57 -4.41 -4.49
C THR A 9 33.28 -4.76 -3.03
N VAL A 10 34.28 -4.52 -2.16
CA VAL A 10 34.19 -4.79 -0.71
C VAL A 10 33.11 -3.93 -0.04
N HIS A 11 32.82 -2.77 -0.60
CA HIS A 11 31.78 -1.87 -0.09
C HIS A 11 30.38 -2.45 -0.35
N ASP A 12 30.19 -3.12 -1.49
CA ASP A 12 28.93 -3.79 -1.83
C ASP A 12 28.67 -5.01 -0.94
N ALA A 13 29.72 -5.63 -0.43
CA ALA A 13 29.62 -6.80 0.46
C ALA A 13 29.15 -6.42 1.87
N GLU A 14 29.60 -5.30 2.41
CA GLU A 14 29.19 -4.82 3.74
C GLU A 14 27.71 -4.33 3.75
N VAL A 15 27.26 -3.77 2.63
CA VAL A 15 25.86 -3.34 2.46
C VAL A 15 24.94 -4.55 2.33
N ALA A 16 25.43 -5.66 1.76
CA ALA A 16 24.64 -6.86 1.54
C ALA A 16 24.31 -7.65 2.83
N GLU A 17 25.14 -7.54 3.87
CA GLU A 17 24.94 -8.29 5.13
C GLU A 17 23.75 -7.78 5.97
N ASN A 18 23.25 -6.58 5.68
CA ASN A 18 22.15 -5.96 6.44
C ASN A 18 21.00 -5.50 5.55
N SER A 19 20.93 -5.98 4.31
CA SER A 19 19.90 -5.55 3.36
C SER A 19 18.68 -6.47 3.40
N GLU A 20 17.51 -5.87 3.50
CA GLU A 20 16.23 -6.56 3.49
C GLU A 20 15.83 -6.87 2.06
N HIS A 21 15.55 -8.13 1.77
CA HIS A 21 15.20 -8.61 0.43
C HIS A 21 13.79 -9.19 0.41
N TYR A 22 12.98 -8.72 -0.52
CA TYR A 22 11.58 -9.14 -0.67
C TYR A 22 11.28 -9.58 -2.11
N ASP A 23 10.38 -10.52 -2.26
CA ASP A 23 9.84 -10.88 -3.58
C ASP A 23 9.01 -9.71 -4.14
N ALA A 24 8.33 -8.97 -3.25
CA ALA A 24 7.57 -7.78 -3.65
C ALA A 24 7.57 -6.72 -2.53
N VAL A 25 7.68 -5.45 -2.93
CA VAL A 25 7.45 -4.32 -2.03
C VAL A 25 6.28 -3.50 -2.58
N ILE A 26 5.30 -3.25 -1.72
CA ILE A 26 4.12 -2.42 -2.04
C ILE A 26 4.34 -1.06 -1.39
N VAL A 27 4.30 0.01 -2.18
CA VAL A 27 4.48 1.38 -1.69
C VAL A 27 3.10 2.03 -1.56
N GLY A 28 2.65 2.17 -0.33
CA GLY A 28 1.35 2.74 0.02
C GLY A 28 0.45 1.75 0.76
N ALA A 29 -0.01 2.10 1.96
CA ALA A 29 -0.92 1.30 2.79
C ALA A 29 -2.36 1.85 2.75
N GLY A 30 -2.78 2.31 1.57
CA GLY A 30 -4.16 2.69 1.30
C GLY A 30 -4.97 1.48 0.80
N ALA A 31 -6.17 1.75 0.29
CA ALA A 31 -7.07 0.70 -0.21
C ALA A 31 -6.42 -0.20 -1.26
N ALA A 32 -5.67 0.41 -2.20
CA ALA A 32 -5.01 -0.34 -3.28
C ALA A 32 -3.90 -1.25 -2.72
N GLY A 33 -3.03 -0.69 -1.84
CA GLY A 33 -1.92 -1.47 -1.28
C GLY A 33 -2.38 -2.62 -0.41
N ILE A 34 -3.36 -2.37 0.47
CA ILE A 34 -3.94 -3.41 1.33
C ILE A 34 -4.61 -4.49 0.45
N GLY A 35 -5.35 -4.07 -0.57
CA GLY A 35 -6.01 -5.03 -1.49
C GLY A 35 -5.01 -5.90 -2.24
N VAL A 36 -3.91 -5.30 -2.71
CA VAL A 36 -2.83 -6.05 -3.40
C VAL A 36 -2.17 -7.03 -2.42
N ALA A 37 -1.88 -6.60 -1.19
CA ALA A 37 -1.25 -7.45 -0.18
C ALA A 37 -2.11 -8.70 0.12
N ILE A 38 -3.42 -8.49 0.29
CA ILE A 38 -4.37 -9.60 0.50
C ILE A 38 -4.34 -10.54 -0.72
N ALA A 39 -4.30 -10.00 -1.93
CA ALA A 39 -4.25 -10.81 -3.15
C ALA A 39 -2.93 -11.61 -3.25
N LEU A 40 -1.79 -11.01 -2.89
CA LEU A 40 -0.49 -11.69 -2.84
C LEU A 40 -0.54 -12.86 -1.85
N GLN A 41 -1.05 -12.61 -0.65
CA GLN A 41 -1.18 -13.63 0.40
C GLN A 41 -2.07 -14.80 -0.07
N HIS A 42 -3.22 -14.49 -0.67
CA HIS A 42 -4.13 -15.50 -1.23
C HIS A 42 -3.48 -16.29 -2.38
N SER A 43 -2.49 -15.70 -3.06
CA SER A 43 -1.76 -16.35 -4.15
C SER A 43 -0.53 -17.12 -3.66
N GLY A 44 -0.28 -17.15 -2.35
CA GLY A 44 0.83 -17.87 -1.75
C GLY A 44 2.17 -17.14 -1.79
N VAL A 45 2.17 -15.84 -2.04
CA VAL A 45 3.37 -15.01 -1.92
C VAL A 45 3.50 -14.61 -0.45
N GLU A 46 4.58 -15.04 0.20
CA GLU A 46 4.77 -14.83 1.64
C GLU A 46 5.83 -13.76 1.95
N ASN A 47 6.82 -13.60 1.06
CA ASN A 47 7.96 -12.71 1.29
C ASN A 47 7.69 -11.34 0.63
N TYR A 48 6.82 -10.53 1.23
CA TYR A 48 6.54 -9.18 0.75
C TYR A 48 6.48 -8.20 1.93
N LEU A 49 6.56 -6.91 1.62
CA LEU A 49 6.48 -5.83 2.60
C LEU A 49 5.61 -4.71 2.03
N ILE A 50 4.79 -4.11 2.87
CA ILE A 50 4.09 -2.86 2.55
C ILE A 50 4.83 -1.73 3.29
N VAL A 51 5.14 -0.64 2.61
CA VAL A 51 5.71 0.55 3.24
C VAL A 51 4.78 1.74 2.99
N ASP A 52 4.61 2.59 4.00
CA ASP A 52 3.85 3.83 3.86
C ASP A 52 4.53 4.94 4.64
N ARG A 53 4.63 6.12 4.05
CA ARG A 53 5.22 7.29 4.72
C ARG A 53 4.38 7.76 5.89
N GLU A 54 3.09 7.44 5.90
CA GLU A 54 2.18 7.78 7.00
C GLU A 54 1.66 6.51 7.67
N THR A 55 0.40 6.51 8.09
CA THR A 55 -0.25 5.36 8.71
C THR A 55 -1.22 4.71 7.73
N ILE A 56 -1.66 3.50 8.05
CA ILE A 56 -2.65 2.78 7.26
C ILE A 56 -3.88 3.67 7.03
N GLY A 57 -4.27 3.81 5.77
CA GLY A 57 -5.47 4.56 5.40
C GLY A 57 -5.39 6.07 5.60
N SER A 58 -4.20 6.63 5.78
CA SER A 58 -4.01 8.07 6.08
C SER A 58 -4.69 9.01 5.09
N SER A 59 -4.74 8.64 3.81
CA SER A 59 -5.41 9.45 2.79
C SER A 59 -6.91 9.59 3.08
N PHE A 60 -7.52 8.56 3.63
CA PHE A 60 -8.95 8.61 4.03
C PHE A 60 -9.14 9.39 5.33
N GLN A 61 -8.21 9.24 6.28
CA GLN A 61 -8.23 9.99 7.54
C GLN A 61 -8.16 11.50 7.30
N SER A 62 -7.52 11.93 6.21
CA SER A 62 -7.37 13.34 5.86
C SER A 62 -8.60 13.95 5.20
N TRP A 63 -9.65 13.15 4.91
CA TRP A 63 -10.88 13.67 4.32
C TRP A 63 -11.59 14.61 5.30
N PRO A 64 -12.25 15.68 4.80
CA PRO A 64 -13.12 16.48 5.66
C PRO A 64 -14.15 15.62 6.36
N ALA A 65 -14.49 15.96 7.61
CA ALA A 65 -15.36 15.15 8.47
C ALA A 65 -16.73 14.86 7.85
N GLU A 66 -17.21 15.75 6.98
CA GLU A 66 -18.51 15.61 6.30
C GLU A 66 -18.45 14.74 5.06
N THR A 67 -17.24 14.43 4.56
CA THR A 67 -17.08 13.64 3.33
C THR A 67 -17.47 12.18 3.58
N ARG A 68 -18.28 11.65 2.68
CA ARG A 68 -18.77 10.27 2.71
C ARG A 68 -18.55 9.61 1.36
N PHE A 69 -18.43 8.31 1.35
CA PHE A 69 -18.46 7.56 0.10
C PHE A 69 -19.79 7.77 -0.59
N ILE A 70 -19.76 8.17 -1.85
CA ILE A 70 -20.97 8.37 -2.66
C ILE A 70 -21.59 7.03 -3.00
N THR A 71 -20.78 6.08 -3.43
CA THR A 71 -21.23 4.71 -3.70
C THR A 71 -21.52 4.02 -2.38
N PRO A 72 -22.76 3.56 -2.17
CA PRO A 72 -23.07 2.88 -0.91
C PRO A 72 -22.36 1.54 -0.81
N SER A 73 -21.99 1.15 0.40
CA SER A 73 -21.52 -0.20 0.69
C SER A 73 -22.73 -1.13 0.71
N PHE A 74 -22.87 -1.95 -0.31
CA PHE A 74 -23.94 -2.96 -0.42
C PHE A 74 -23.44 -4.14 -1.25
N PRO A 75 -23.96 -5.34 -1.02
CA PRO A 75 -23.52 -6.52 -1.76
C PRO A 75 -23.69 -6.39 -3.27
N SER A 76 -22.66 -6.79 -4.01
CA SER A 76 -22.63 -6.78 -5.47
C SER A 76 -21.88 -8.02 -5.95
N ASN A 77 -22.36 -8.64 -7.01
CA ASN A 77 -21.75 -9.84 -7.57
C ASN A 77 -21.33 -9.70 -9.02
N SER A 78 -21.27 -8.48 -9.55
CA SER A 78 -20.98 -8.29 -10.97
C SER A 78 -19.58 -8.76 -11.38
N ILE A 79 -18.61 -8.74 -10.44
CA ILE A 79 -17.23 -9.15 -10.71
C ILE A 79 -16.67 -10.06 -9.60
N GLY A 80 -17.54 -10.69 -8.82
CA GLY A 80 -17.12 -11.56 -7.72
C GLY A 80 -16.77 -10.86 -6.43
N MET A 81 -16.85 -9.53 -6.38
CA MET A 81 -16.65 -8.76 -5.16
C MET A 81 -17.97 -8.67 -4.39
N LEU A 82 -17.92 -8.69 -3.06
CA LEU A 82 -19.11 -8.69 -2.23
C LEU A 82 -19.84 -7.35 -2.22
N ASP A 83 -19.13 -6.25 -2.38
CA ASP A 83 -19.74 -4.94 -2.61
C ASP A 83 -18.81 -4.02 -3.40
N LEU A 84 -19.32 -2.83 -3.77
CA LEU A 84 -18.59 -1.91 -4.65
C LEU A 84 -17.38 -1.26 -3.98
N ASN A 85 -17.34 -1.24 -2.65
CA ASN A 85 -16.22 -0.68 -1.88
C ASN A 85 -15.28 -1.78 -1.35
N SER A 86 -15.46 -3.04 -1.78
CA SER A 86 -14.58 -4.16 -1.41
C SER A 86 -13.20 -4.00 -2.03
N ILE A 87 -12.18 -4.32 -1.26
CA ILE A 87 -10.79 -4.31 -1.74
C ILE A 87 -10.20 -5.72 -1.90
N GLY A 88 -10.98 -6.75 -1.58
CA GLY A 88 -10.54 -8.14 -1.71
C GLY A 88 -11.71 -9.09 -1.80
N VAL A 89 -11.45 -10.28 -2.33
CA VAL A 89 -12.45 -11.34 -2.47
C VAL A 89 -12.90 -11.79 -1.08
N GLY A 90 -14.20 -11.90 -0.89
CA GLY A 90 -14.78 -12.31 0.38
C GLY A 90 -14.88 -11.21 1.43
N ILE A 91 -14.40 -10.02 1.13
CA ILE A 91 -14.42 -8.88 2.04
C ILE A 91 -15.56 -7.94 1.65
N SER A 92 -16.32 -7.49 2.64
CA SER A 92 -17.40 -6.54 2.40
C SER A 92 -17.44 -5.48 3.49
N PRO A 93 -17.12 -4.23 3.16
CA PRO A 93 -17.33 -3.10 4.09
C PRO A 93 -18.78 -3.02 4.58
N ALA A 94 -19.76 -3.34 3.72
CA ALA A 94 -21.17 -3.35 4.10
C ALA A 94 -21.44 -4.25 5.31
N PHE A 95 -20.81 -5.43 5.34
CA PHE A 95 -21.00 -6.38 6.45
C PHE A 95 -20.14 -6.00 7.66
N SER A 96 -18.90 -5.58 7.45
CA SER A 96 -17.97 -5.30 8.55
C SER A 96 -18.31 -4.01 9.29
N MET A 97 -18.59 -2.94 8.55
CA MET A 97 -18.85 -1.62 9.15
C MET A 97 -20.33 -1.38 9.46
N ARG A 98 -21.24 -2.00 8.71
CA ARG A 98 -22.70 -1.80 8.81
C ARG A 98 -23.09 -0.34 8.57
N ILE A 99 -22.33 0.33 7.71
CA ILE A 99 -22.54 1.74 7.33
C ILE A 99 -22.68 1.80 5.82
N GLU A 100 -23.77 2.40 5.33
CA GLU A 100 -24.05 2.50 3.89
C GLU A 100 -23.10 3.50 3.20
N HIS A 101 -22.87 4.65 3.84
CA HIS A 101 -21.99 5.69 3.31
C HIS A 101 -20.92 6.02 4.37
N PRO A 102 -19.85 5.24 4.46
CA PRO A 102 -18.83 5.47 5.48
C PRO A 102 -18.08 6.79 5.27
N THR A 103 -17.60 7.36 6.36
CA THR A 103 -16.65 8.47 6.34
C THR A 103 -15.28 7.95 5.92
N GLY A 104 -14.35 8.87 5.67
CA GLY A 104 -12.95 8.52 5.49
C GLY A 104 -12.41 7.79 6.72
N GLN A 105 -12.73 8.26 7.93
CA GLN A 105 -12.27 7.60 9.16
C GLN A 105 -12.81 6.17 9.29
N ASP A 106 -14.11 5.97 9.03
CA ASP A 106 -14.69 4.61 9.08
C ASP A 106 -13.95 3.67 8.12
N PHE A 107 -13.63 4.15 6.92
CA PHE A 107 -12.94 3.34 5.92
C PHE A 107 -11.48 3.08 6.31
N ALA A 108 -10.79 4.08 6.88
CA ALA A 108 -9.42 3.89 7.40
C ALA A 108 -9.41 2.83 8.51
N ASP A 109 -10.37 2.90 9.44
CA ASP A 109 -10.50 1.90 10.52
C ASP A 109 -10.79 0.50 9.95
N HIS A 110 -11.55 0.42 8.85
CA HIS A 110 -11.78 -0.84 8.14
C HIS A 110 -10.47 -1.39 7.55
N LEU A 111 -9.65 -0.53 6.92
CA LEU A 111 -8.35 -0.94 6.37
C LEU A 111 -7.41 -1.43 7.48
N GLN A 112 -7.40 -0.73 8.62
CA GLN A 112 -6.63 -1.16 9.79
C GLN A 112 -7.08 -2.54 10.26
N SER A 113 -8.41 -2.74 10.38
CA SER A 113 -8.98 -4.03 10.81
C SER A 113 -8.62 -5.17 9.85
N LEU A 114 -8.59 -4.90 8.56
CA LEU A 114 -8.17 -5.90 7.56
C LEU A 114 -6.68 -6.21 7.70
N SER A 115 -5.85 -5.18 7.89
CA SER A 115 -4.41 -5.36 8.08
C SER A 115 -4.12 -6.25 9.29
N ASP A 116 -4.82 -6.00 10.39
CA ASP A 116 -4.69 -6.80 11.60
C ASP A 116 -5.18 -8.24 11.41
N TYR A 117 -6.32 -8.40 10.74
CA TYR A 117 -6.94 -9.72 10.51
C TYR A 117 -6.06 -10.61 9.63
N PHE A 118 -5.48 -10.04 8.57
CA PHE A 118 -4.60 -10.77 7.65
C PHE A 118 -3.14 -10.78 8.09
N GLU A 119 -2.82 -10.12 9.22
CA GLU A 119 -1.45 -10.01 9.75
C GLU A 119 -0.47 -9.50 8.66
N LEU A 120 -0.88 -8.45 7.95
CA LEU A 120 -0.09 -7.92 6.82
C LEU A 120 1.23 -7.31 7.31
N PRO A 121 2.36 -7.60 6.64
CA PRO A 121 3.67 -7.04 7.03
C PRO A 121 3.77 -5.57 6.58
N ILE A 122 3.35 -4.64 7.43
CA ILE A 122 3.30 -3.21 7.12
C ILE A 122 4.32 -2.45 7.97
N ARG A 123 5.10 -1.60 7.31
CA ARG A 123 6.02 -0.67 7.96
C ARG A 123 5.51 0.75 7.69
N GLU A 124 4.87 1.32 8.68
CA GLU A 124 4.41 2.71 8.66
C GLU A 124 5.57 3.68 8.87
N LYS A 125 5.34 4.96 8.59
CA LYS A 125 6.32 6.05 8.74
C LYS A 125 7.63 5.74 8.01
N THR A 126 7.51 5.11 6.83
CA THR A 126 8.62 4.72 5.98
C THR A 126 8.43 5.33 4.60
N ASP A 127 9.08 6.46 4.37
CA ASP A 127 8.98 7.15 3.08
C ASP A 127 10.00 6.57 2.09
N VAL A 128 9.55 6.27 0.88
CA VAL A 128 10.41 5.80 -0.20
C VAL A 128 10.91 7.02 -0.98
N LEU A 129 12.18 7.33 -0.82
CA LEU A 129 12.80 8.53 -1.37
C LEU A 129 13.12 8.38 -2.86
N SER A 130 13.54 7.17 -3.26
CA SER A 130 13.79 6.85 -4.67
C SER A 130 13.64 5.35 -4.92
N ILE A 131 13.35 5.00 -6.16
CA ILE A 131 13.29 3.61 -6.63
C ILE A 131 14.15 3.53 -7.89
N GLU A 132 15.15 2.66 -7.87
CA GLU A 132 16.04 2.45 -9.00
C GLU A 132 16.07 0.98 -9.38
N LYS A 133 16.07 0.69 -10.69
CA LYS A 133 16.17 -0.68 -11.16
C LYS A 133 17.63 -1.02 -11.47
N HIS A 134 18.13 -2.08 -10.85
CA HIS A 134 19.47 -2.60 -11.04
C HIS A 134 19.40 -4.06 -11.46
N GLY A 135 19.53 -4.32 -12.76
CA GLY A 135 19.38 -5.67 -13.30
C GLY A 135 17.96 -6.20 -13.11
N GLU A 136 17.85 -7.28 -12.36
CA GLU A 136 16.55 -7.95 -12.09
C GLU A 136 15.87 -7.43 -10.81
N PHE A 137 16.56 -6.58 -10.02
CA PHE A 137 16.07 -6.10 -8.72
C PHE A 137 15.81 -4.61 -8.72
N PHE A 138 14.93 -4.17 -7.84
CA PHE A 138 14.70 -2.77 -7.51
C PHE A 138 15.37 -2.45 -6.18
N HIS A 139 15.98 -1.29 -6.10
CA HIS A 139 16.53 -0.70 -4.88
C HIS A 139 15.63 0.46 -4.47
N LEU A 140 15.02 0.35 -3.31
CA LEU A 140 14.18 1.40 -2.74
C LEU A 140 14.98 2.08 -1.64
N GLU A 141 15.28 3.36 -1.80
CA GLU A 141 15.95 4.15 -0.79
C GLU A 141 14.92 4.68 0.19
N ILE A 142 15.13 4.42 1.48
CA ILE A 142 14.29 4.91 2.57
C ILE A 142 15.15 5.68 3.56
N GLU A 143 14.54 6.42 4.47
CA GLU A 143 15.29 7.10 5.52
C GLU A 143 15.99 6.08 6.42
N GLY A 144 17.31 6.14 6.44
CA GLY A 144 18.15 5.27 7.26
C GLY A 144 18.54 3.93 6.64
N GLY A 145 18.19 3.66 5.37
CA GLY A 145 18.59 2.40 4.75
C GLY A 145 18.07 2.16 3.35
N LYS A 146 18.14 0.90 2.94
CA LYS A 146 17.66 0.46 1.62
C LYS A 146 16.89 -0.86 1.74
N ILE A 147 15.88 -1.00 0.91
CA ILE A 147 15.10 -2.22 0.74
C ILE A 147 15.33 -2.71 -0.69
N PHE A 148 15.42 -4.02 -0.87
CA PHE A 148 15.63 -4.64 -2.17
C PHE A 148 14.41 -5.50 -2.50
N ALA A 149 13.95 -5.44 -3.74
CA ALA A 149 12.76 -6.18 -4.17
C ALA A 149 12.90 -6.69 -5.61
N GLU A 150 12.36 -7.87 -5.88
CA GLU A 150 12.23 -8.36 -7.25
C GLU A 150 11.12 -7.59 -7.99
N ASN A 151 10.08 -7.21 -7.26
CA ASN A 151 8.92 -6.50 -7.81
C ASN A 151 8.56 -5.31 -6.92
N VAL A 152 8.17 -4.21 -7.53
CA VAL A 152 7.64 -3.04 -6.80
C VAL A 152 6.25 -2.74 -7.32
N ILE A 153 5.29 -2.62 -6.41
CA ILE A 153 3.92 -2.24 -6.72
C ILE A 153 3.69 -0.84 -6.14
N TRP A 154 3.53 0.13 -7.03
CA TRP A 154 3.26 1.51 -6.61
C TRP A 154 1.77 1.71 -6.34
N ALA A 155 1.42 1.90 -5.07
CA ALA A 155 0.06 2.12 -4.60
C ALA A 155 -0.06 3.45 -3.83
N GLY A 156 0.76 4.43 -4.20
CA GLY A 156 0.91 5.71 -3.50
C GLY A 156 -0.28 6.67 -3.60
N GLY A 157 -1.32 6.30 -4.35
CA GLY A 157 -2.52 7.13 -4.51
C GLY A 157 -2.39 8.19 -5.60
N GLU A 158 -3.53 8.75 -6.00
CA GLU A 158 -3.58 9.70 -7.12
C GLU A 158 -3.59 11.16 -6.65
N TYR A 159 -4.13 11.43 -5.47
CA TYR A 159 -4.42 12.80 -5.02
C TYR A 159 -3.44 13.32 -3.95
N GLN A 160 -2.25 12.73 -3.85
CA GLN A 160 -1.26 13.13 -2.84
C GLN A 160 -0.68 14.54 -3.06
N TYR A 161 -0.63 14.98 -4.31
CA TYR A 161 -0.02 16.27 -4.68
C TYR A 161 -1.02 17.06 -5.53
N PRO A 162 -2.06 17.62 -4.92
CA PRO A 162 -3.08 18.33 -5.68
C PRO A 162 -2.52 19.60 -6.31
N SER A 163 -2.90 19.84 -7.55
CA SER A 163 -2.56 21.09 -8.24
C SER A 163 -3.69 22.09 -8.03
N LEU A 164 -3.37 23.27 -7.57
CA LEU A 164 -4.34 24.37 -7.42
C LEU A 164 -4.78 24.97 -8.77
N GLY A 165 -4.12 24.56 -9.88
CA GLY A 165 -4.54 24.97 -11.21
C GLY A 165 -4.25 26.43 -11.57
N GLY A 166 -3.73 27.22 -10.66
CA GLY A 166 -3.37 28.62 -10.88
C GLY A 166 -4.56 29.55 -11.14
N PHE A 167 -5.78 29.15 -10.78
CA PHE A 167 -6.97 30.01 -10.91
C PHE A 167 -6.99 31.03 -9.79
N GLN A 168 -7.49 32.24 -10.07
CA GLN A 168 -7.66 33.27 -9.05
C GLN A 168 -8.60 32.76 -7.95
N GLY A 169 -8.12 32.75 -6.70
CA GLY A 169 -8.88 32.25 -5.54
C GLY A 169 -8.75 30.74 -5.33
N SER A 170 -7.85 30.07 -6.00
CA SER A 170 -7.63 28.63 -5.77
C SER A 170 -6.85 28.34 -4.48
N ASP A 171 -6.36 29.40 -3.84
CA ASP A 171 -5.59 29.37 -2.61
C ASP A 171 -6.34 29.72 -1.31
N UNK A 172 -7.38 30.02 -1.65
CA UNK A 172 -8.29 30.38 -0.68
C UNK A 172 -8.86 29.39 0.11
#